data_52c399318f6e812b8707837d837896de
#
_entry.id   52c399318f6e812b8707837d837896de
#
_cell.length_a   1.000
_cell.length_b   1.000
_cell.length_c   1.000
_cell.angle_alpha   90.00
_cell.angle_beta   90.00
_cell.angle_gamma   90.00
#
_symmetry.space_group_name_H-M   'P 1'
#
loop_
_entity.id
_entity.type
_entity.pdbx_description
1 polymer ?
#
loop_
_entity_poly.entity_id
_entity_poly.type
_entity_poly.pdbx_seq_one_letter_code
_entity_poly.pdbx_strand_id
1 'polypeptide(L)'
;KSQCPSATMEVQYTNSWADMSGEAEVAAKLIDDGCVLISQHADTTGAPSTCEDKKVPCVGYNVDMTTVAPDAALTSPTNNWGVYYTHAVQCVLDGTAIETDWCQGFAEGAVDITPINEAVAAEGTDAKVTEVENAIKDGSLHVFDTSAFTVNGSSLEDLIAEGGDYAKYADYVSDGYYHESELASAPSFDIIIDGITSVTN
;
A
#
# COMPACT_ATOMS: atom_id res chain seq x y z
N LYS A 1 5.57 1.44 -11.00
CA LYS A 1 6.22 1.42 -12.33
C LYS A 1 6.19 2.77 -13.05
N SER A 2 5.22 3.64 -12.80
CA SER A 2 5.18 4.98 -13.43
C SER A 2 6.48 5.79 -13.18
N GLN A 3 7.06 5.68 -12.00
CA GLN A 3 8.30 6.39 -11.63
C GLN A 3 9.56 5.58 -11.98
N CYS A 4 9.51 4.25 -11.96
CA CYS A 4 10.60 3.35 -12.30
C CYS A 4 10.08 2.18 -13.15
N PRO A 5 10.03 2.29 -14.49
CA PRO A 5 9.47 1.26 -15.36
C PRO A 5 10.15 -0.11 -15.26
N SER A 6 11.45 -0.12 -14.93
CA SER A 6 12.23 -1.34 -14.77
C SER A 6 12.08 -2.02 -13.39
N ALA A 7 11.39 -1.38 -12.45
CA ALA A 7 11.19 -1.96 -11.12
C ALA A 7 10.39 -3.27 -11.21
N THR A 8 10.84 -4.27 -10.47
CA THR A 8 10.13 -5.52 -10.22
C THR A 8 9.82 -5.63 -8.74
N MET A 9 8.86 -6.44 -8.37
CA MET A 9 8.46 -6.67 -6.99
C MET A 9 8.34 -8.17 -6.73
N GLU A 10 8.87 -8.60 -5.60
CA GLU A 10 8.62 -9.94 -5.06
C GLU A 10 7.71 -9.82 -3.84
N VAL A 11 6.69 -10.66 -3.79
CA VAL A 11 5.72 -10.68 -2.69
C VAL A 11 5.76 -12.05 -2.03
N GLN A 12 5.94 -12.06 -0.72
CA GLN A 12 5.88 -13.27 0.09
C GLN A 12 4.93 -13.07 1.28
N TYR A 13 4.02 -14.00 1.49
CA TYR A 13 3.03 -13.94 2.55
C TYR A 13 3.48 -14.73 3.77
N THR A 14 3.38 -14.12 4.96
CA THR A 14 3.56 -14.83 6.24
C THR A 14 2.29 -15.57 6.67
N ASN A 15 1.15 -15.30 6.03
CA ASN A 15 -0.17 -15.79 6.40
C ASN A 15 -0.57 -15.47 7.86
N SER A 16 0.01 -14.42 8.42
CA SER A 16 -0.27 -13.92 9.76
C SER A 16 -0.17 -12.40 9.77
N TRP A 17 -1.05 -11.75 10.52
CA TRP A 17 -0.97 -10.31 10.77
C TRP A 17 0.17 -9.95 11.74
N ALA A 18 0.53 -10.86 12.64
CA ALA A 18 1.51 -10.59 13.69
C ALA A 18 2.36 -11.84 13.97
N ASP A 19 3.37 -12.05 13.16
CA ASP A 19 4.40 -13.08 13.34
C ASP A 19 5.79 -12.46 13.18
N MET A 20 6.31 -11.92 14.27
CA MET A 20 7.61 -11.22 14.27
C MET A 20 8.74 -12.08 13.70
N SER A 21 8.78 -13.36 14.01
CA SER A 21 9.83 -14.26 13.50
C SER A 21 9.66 -14.51 12.01
N GLY A 22 8.44 -14.82 11.58
CA GLY A 22 8.13 -15.07 10.17
C GLY A 22 8.36 -13.81 9.31
N GLU A 23 7.96 -12.64 9.81
CA GLU A 23 8.21 -11.37 9.13
C GLU A 23 9.73 -11.09 8.98
N ALA A 24 10.51 -11.34 10.04
CA ALA A 24 11.97 -11.18 10.00
C ALA A 24 12.63 -12.16 9.02
N GLU A 25 12.21 -13.44 9.01
CA GLU A 25 12.72 -14.46 8.09
C GLU A 25 12.39 -14.12 6.63
N VAL A 26 11.16 -13.69 6.35
CA VAL A 26 10.73 -13.29 5.00
C VAL A 26 11.50 -12.06 4.52
N ALA A 27 11.64 -11.02 5.36
CA ALA A 27 12.42 -9.84 5.02
C ALA A 27 13.88 -10.20 4.73
N ALA A 28 14.50 -11.04 5.57
CA ALA A 28 15.86 -11.50 5.36
C ALA A 28 16.01 -12.24 4.03
N LYS A 29 15.07 -13.14 3.71
CA LYS A 29 15.07 -13.89 2.46
C LYS A 29 14.95 -12.98 1.24
N LEU A 30 13.97 -12.07 1.23
CA LEU A 30 13.80 -11.12 0.11
C LEU A 30 15.05 -10.26 -0.11
N ILE A 31 15.71 -9.82 0.96
CA ILE A 31 16.98 -9.09 0.85
C ILE A 31 18.09 -9.98 0.27
N ASP A 32 18.19 -11.23 0.72
CA ASP A 32 19.20 -12.18 0.23
C ASP A 32 18.94 -12.58 -1.25
N ASP A 33 17.68 -12.54 -1.71
CA ASP A 33 17.27 -12.71 -3.10
C ASP A 33 17.54 -11.46 -3.97
N GLY A 34 17.93 -10.34 -3.35
CA GLY A 34 18.39 -9.13 -4.05
C GLY A 34 17.42 -7.96 -4.00
N CYS A 35 16.37 -8.02 -3.20
CA CYS A 35 15.49 -6.88 -2.97
C CYS A 35 16.24 -5.75 -2.25
N VAL A 36 16.16 -4.54 -2.78
CA VAL A 36 16.89 -3.34 -2.28
C VAL A 36 16.00 -2.39 -1.49
N LEU A 37 14.72 -2.69 -1.41
CA LEU A 37 13.71 -1.99 -0.61
C LEU A 37 12.70 -3.04 -0.13
N ILE A 38 12.37 -3.01 1.14
CA ILE A 38 11.33 -3.86 1.73
C ILE A 38 10.12 -3.02 2.09
N SER A 39 8.93 -3.48 1.75
CA SER A 39 7.68 -2.89 2.21
C SER A 39 6.86 -3.96 2.92
N GLN A 40 6.26 -3.63 4.05
CA GLN A 40 5.43 -4.58 4.81
C GLN A 40 4.00 -4.10 4.94
N HIS A 41 3.08 -5.06 5.16
CA HIS A 41 1.70 -4.83 5.60
C HIS A 41 1.33 -5.62 6.85
N ALA A 42 2.26 -6.40 7.41
CA ALA A 42 2.11 -7.06 8.69
C ALA A 42 2.35 -6.07 9.84
N ASP A 43 1.90 -6.40 11.05
CA ASP A 43 1.75 -5.45 12.15
C ASP A 43 2.93 -5.42 13.12
N THR A 44 3.98 -6.24 12.92
CA THR A 44 5.11 -6.27 13.88
C THR A 44 6.31 -5.48 13.40
N THR A 45 7.33 -5.40 14.25
CA THR A 45 8.60 -4.77 13.95
C THR A 45 9.64 -5.73 13.36
N GLY A 46 9.26 -6.97 13.03
CA GLY A 46 10.19 -8.00 12.57
C GLY A 46 10.91 -7.64 11.28
N ALA A 47 10.17 -7.22 10.25
CA ALA A 47 10.76 -6.80 8.99
C ALA A 47 11.57 -5.50 9.10
N PRO A 48 11.09 -4.40 9.72
CA PRO A 48 11.90 -3.19 9.92
C PRO A 48 13.18 -3.43 10.70
N SER A 49 13.15 -4.23 11.77
CA SER A 49 14.37 -4.56 12.55
C SER A 49 15.38 -5.32 11.70
N THR A 50 14.92 -6.25 10.86
CA THR A 50 15.79 -6.97 9.92
C THR A 50 16.40 -6.03 8.88
N CYS A 51 15.63 -5.08 8.36
CA CYS A 51 16.10 -4.04 7.45
C CYS A 51 17.16 -3.15 8.09
N GLU A 52 16.96 -2.78 9.36
CA GLU A 52 17.94 -2.03 10.16
C GLU A 52 19.27 -2.78 10.28
N ASP A 53 19.22 -4.06 10.63
CA ASP A 53 20.42 -4.90 10.78
C ASP A 53 21.16 -5.09 9.45
N LYS A 54 20.41 -5.29 8.35
CA LYS A 54 20.96 -5.53 7.00
C LYS A 54 21.28 -4.24 6.24
N LYS A 55 20.93 -3.07 6.76
CA LYS A 55 21.11 -1.75 6.13
C LYS A 55 20.40 -1.64 4.78
N VAL A 56 19.19 -2.14 4.71
CA VAL A 56 18.30 -2.04 3.52
C VAL A 56 17.13 -1.14 3.86
N PRO A 57 16.85 -0.11 3.04
CA PRO A 57 15.69 0.76 3.27
C PRO A 57 14.37 -0.01 3.35
N CYS A 58 13.46 0.45 4.20
CA CYS A 58 12.12 -0.13 4.27
C CYS A 58 11.00 0.91 4.41
N VAL A 59 9.83 0.51 3.95
CA VAL A 59 8.56 1.18 4.23
C VAL A 59 7.83 0.32 5.26
N GLY A 60 7.55 0.89 6.41
CA GLY A 60 6.83 0.22 7.48
C GLY A 60 5.33 0.21 7.26
N TYR A 61 4.56 -0.07 8.31
CA TYR A 61 3.11 -0.05 8.28
C TYR A 61 2.55 0.42 9.63
N ASN A 62 1.47 1.20 9.56
CA ASN A 62 0.58 1.58 10.65
C ASN A 62 1.16 2.54 11.69
N VAL A 63 2.43 2.42 12.04
CA VAL A 63 3.13 3.28 13.00
C VAL A 63 4.49 3.71 12.47
N ASP A 64 5.06 4.76 13.07
CA ASP A 64 6.41 5.22 12.75
C ASP A 64 7.45 4.18 13.17
N MET A 65 8.08 3.54 12.19
CA MET A 65 9.09 2.50 12.38
C MET A 65 10.51 3.08 12.60
N THR A 66 10.71 4.39 12.53
CA THR A 66 12.02 5.01 12.82
C THR A 66 12.47 4.78 14.26
N THR A 67 11.54 4.45 15.17
CA THR A 67 11.86 4.10 16.56
C THR A 67 12.61 2.76 16.69
N VAL A 68 12.47 1.86 15.74
CA VAL A 68 13.12 0.54 15.73
C VAL A 68 14.09 0.35 14.57
N ALA A 69 13.97 1.15 13.53
CA ALA A 69 14.81 1.12 12.34
C ALA A 69 15.21 2.55 11.90
N PRO A 70 15.97 3.29 12.76
CA PRO A 70 16.29 4.69 12.49
C PRO A 70 17.13 4.91 11.22
N ASP A 71 17.94 3.92 10.85
CA ASP A 71 18.83 3.98 9.68
C ASP A 71 18.26 3.23 8.46
N ALA A 72 17.05 2.66 8.55
CA ALA A 72 16.43 1.90 7.46
C ALA A 72 15.00 2.33 7.14
N ALA A 73 14.17 2.68 8.13
CA ALA A 73 12.78 3.05 7.88
C ALA A 73 12.69 4.42 7.18
N LEU A 74 12.03 4.44 6.01
CA LEU A 74 11.77 5.65 5.22
C LEU A 74 10.53 6.39 5.70
N THR A 75 9.43 5.68 5.84
CA THR A 75 8.10 6.15 6.25
C THR A 75 7.21 4.92 6.49
N SER A 76 5.99 5.15 6.93
CA SER A 76 4.95 4.12 7.04
C SER A 76 3.60 4.71 6.65
N PRO A 77 2.81 4.09 5.76
CA PRO A 77 1.39 4.42 5.63
C PRO A 77 0.67 4.15 6.94
N THR A 78 -0.25 5.03 7.31
CA THR A 78 -0.96 4.99 8.58
C THR A 78 -2.43 5.41 8.42
N ASN A 79 -3.28 4.93 9.34
CA ASN A 79 -4.67 5.30 9.41
C ASN A 79 -4.87 6.36 10.50
N ASN A 80 -5.52 7.47 10.15
CA ASN A 80 -5.93 8.49 11.10
C ASN A 80 -7.35 8.18 11.61
N TRP A 81 -7.47 7.26 12.54
CA TRP A 81 -8.73 6.85 13.14
C TRP A 81 -9.51 7.99 13.80
N GLY A 82 -8.82 9.09 14.16
CA GLY A 82 -9.44 10.27 14.75
C GLY A 82 -10.51 10.90 13.87
N VAL A 83 -10.35 10.86 12.55
CA VAL A 83 -11.33 11.37 11.58
C VAL A 83 -12.64 10.58 11.72
N TYR A 84 -12.58 9.25 11.63
CA TYR A 84 -13.77 8.41 11.77
C TYR A 84 -14.41 8.51 13.16
N TYR A 85 -13.63 8.44 14.22
CA TYR A 85 -14.20 8.52 15.57
C TYR A 85 -14.87 9.87 15.86
N THR A 86 -14.31 10.97 15.35
CA THR A 86 -14.92 12.29 15.46
C THR A 86 -16.27 12.31 14.74
N HIS A 87 -16.33 11.79 13.52
CA HIS A 87 -17.55 11.67 12.74
C HIS A 87 -18.60 10.80 13.47
N ALA A 88 -18.22 9.62 13.92
CA ALA A 88 -19.13 8.71 14.61
C ALA A 88 -19.69 9.31 15.91
N VAL A 89 -18.86 10.01 16.71
CA VAL A 89 -19.30 10.74 17.91
C VAL A 89 -20.27 11.86 17.55
N GLN A 90 -19.99 12.60 16.46
CA GLN A 90 -20.88 13.67 16.01
C GLN A 90 -22.26 13.13 15.60
N CYS A 91 -22.31 12.00 14.87
CA CYS A 91 -23.56 11.33 14.54
C CYS A 91 -24.40 11.01 15.79
N VAL A 92 -23.75 10.48 16.84
CA VAL A 92 -24.43 10.20 18.11
C VAL A 92 -24.97 11.45 18.78
N LEU A 93 -24.18 12.55 18.80
CA LEU A 93 -24.60 13.83 19.39
C LEU A 93 -25.78 14.45 18.64
N ASP A 94 -25.80 14.32 17.33
CA ASP A 94 -26.84 14.86 16.46
C ASP A 94 -28.07 13.94 16.36
N GLY A 95 -28.01 12.74 16.91
CA GLY A 95 -29.07 11.73 16.81
C GLY A 95 -29.25 11.17 15.40
N THR A 96 -28.20 11.21 14.58
CA THR A 96 -28.16 10.62 13.23
C THR A 96 -27.57 9.22 13.28
N ALA A 97 -27.89 8.40 12.28
CA ALA A 97 -27.27 7.07 12.16
C ALA A 97 -25.81 7.20 11.68
N ILE A 98 -24.94 6.37 12.25
CA ILE A 98 -23.60 6.15 11.68
C ILE A 98 -23.79 5.27 10.44
N GLU A 99 -23.12 5.62 9.34
CA GLU A 99 -23.17 4.86 8.10
C GLU A 99 -22.66 3.42 8.32
N THR A 100 -23.27 2.47 7.60
CA THR A 100 -22.85 1.06 7.64
C THR A 100 -21.59 0.82 6.83
N ASP A 101 -21.27 1.71 5.91
CA ASP A 101 -20.06 1.75 5.10
C ASP A 101 -19.51 3.16 5.09
N TRP A 102 -18.27 3.31 5.52
CA TRP A 102 -17.56 4.58 5.56
C TRP A 102 -16.15 4.38 5.01
N CYS A 103 -15.85 5.02 3.89
CA CYS A 103 -14.56 4.96 3.23
C CYS A 103 -14.08 6.38 2.92
N GLN A 104 -12.93 6.75 3.46
CA GLN A 104 -12.27 8.01 3.15
C GLN A 104 -10.75 7.81 3.09
N GLY A 105 -10.07 8.67 2.35
CA GLY A 105 -8.66 8.55 2.04
C GLY A 105 -7.82 9.76 2.43
N PHE A 106 -6.83 10.07 1.61
CA PHE A 106 -5.94 11.21 1.81
C PHE A 106 -6.64 12.58 1.78
N ALA A 107 -7.66 12.73 0.92
CA ALA A 107 -8.36 14.01 0.76
C ALA A 107 -9.02 14.45 2.07
N GLU A 108 -9.59 13.50 2.80
CA GLU A 108 -10.27 13.72 4.07
C GLU A 108 -9.35 13.59 5.30
N GLY A 109 -8.09 13.23 5.07
CA GLY A 109 -7.10 13.01 6.12
C GLY A 109 -7.32 11.74 6.93
N ALA A 110 -8.07 10.77 6.39
CA ALA A 110 -8.31 9.47 7.04
C ALA A 110 -7.14 8.50 6.86
N VAL A 111 -6.35 8.70 5.81
CA VAL A 111 -5.10 8.00 5.53
C VAL A 111 -3.98 9.03 5.45
N ASP A 112 -2.80 8.68 5.93
CA ASP A 112 -1.61 9.52 5.90
C ASP A 112 -0.35 8.65 5.79
N ILE A 113 0.82 9.28 5.73
CA ILE A 113 2.11 8.62 5.93
C ILE A 113 2.85 9.29 7.09
N THR A 114 3.68 8.54 7.80
CA THR A 114 4.58 9.13 8.79
C THR A 114 5.62 10.02 8.12
N PRO A 115 6.22 11.00 8.83
CA PRO A 115 7.24 11.86 8.23
C PRO A 115 8.33 11.07 7.52
N ILE A 116 8.78 11.58 6.38
CA ILE A 116 9.90 11.00 5.64
C ILE A 116 11.17 11.09 6.48
N ASN A 117 11.86 9.98 6.66
CA ASN A 117 13.15 9.92 7.32
C ASN A 117 14.26 10.43 6.37
N GLU A 118 14.62 11.70 6.50
CA GLU A 118 15.62 12.34 5.64
C GLU A 118 17.03 11.71 5.79
N ALA A 119 17.31 11.00 6.88
CA ALA A 119 18.59 10.33 7.06
C ALA A 119 18.76 9.10 6.14
N VAL A 120 17.64 8.53 5.68
CA VAL A 120 17.60 7.33 4.81
C VAL A 120 17.17 7.69 3.39
N ALA A 121 16.29 8.68 3.25
CA ALA A 121 15.72 9.08 1.97
C ALA A 121 16.77 9.68 1.02
N ALA A 122 16.63 9.37 -0.26
CA ALA A 122 17.40 10.05 -1.29
C ALA A 122 16.99 11.52 -1.40
N GLU A 123 17.90 12.37 -1.87
CA GLU A 123 17.60 13.78 -2.10
C GLU A 123 16.39 13.94 -3.04
N GLY A 124 15.45 14.78 -2.64
CA GLY A 124 14.21 15.05 -3.39
C GLY A 124 13.07 14.07 -3.13
N THR A 125 13.25 13.04 -2.32
CA THR A 125 12.18 12.07 -1.98
C THR A 125 10.96 12.77 -1.37
N ASP A 126 11.15 13.62 -0.36
CA ASP A 126 10.05 14.32 0.32
C ASP A 126 9.22 15.18 -0.65
N ALA A 127 9.89 15.95 -1.50
CA ALA A 127 9.20 16.76 -2.52
C ALA A 127 8.41 15.91 -3.50
N LYS A 128 8.96 14.75 -3.91
CA LYS A 128 8.27 13.85 -4.84
C LYS A 128 7.10 13.12 -4.18
N VAL A 129 7.23 12.72 -2.94
CA VAL A 129 6.13 12.14 -2.16
C VAL A 129 5.00 13.15 -2.00
N THR A 130 5.31 14.39 -1.60
CA THR A 130 4.32 15.48 -1.49
C THR A 130 3.61 15.76 -2.82
N GLU A 131 4.32 15.73 -3.95
CA GLU A 131 3.71 15.86 -5.29
C GLU A 131 2.68 14.74 -5.55
N VAL A 132 3.06 13.49 -5.26
CA VAL A 132 2.19 12.33 -5.46
C VAL A 132 0.98 12.36 -4.52
N GLU A 133 1.17 12.68 -3.26
CA GLU A 133 0.06 12.86 -2.30
C GLU A 133 -0.95 13.90 -2.77
N ASN A 134 -0.47 15.04 -3.24
CA ASN A 134 -1.36 16.10 -3.75
C ASN A 134 -2.12 15.61 -4.99
N ALA A 135 -1.48 14.88 -5.89
CA ALA A 135 -2.13 14.32 -7.06
C ALA A 135 -3.20 13.26 -6.72
N ILE A 136 -2.98 12.46 -5.67
CA ILE A 136 -4.00 11.54 -5.13
C ILE A 136 -5.15 12.35 -4.49
N LYS A 137 -4.84 13.36 -3.67
CA LYS A 137 -5.83 14.21 -2.97
C LYS A 137 -6.74 14.99 -3.94
N ASP A 138 -6.21 15.44 -5.06
CA ASP A 138 -6.99 16.20 -6.06
C ASP A 138 -7.61 15.31 -7.16
N GLY A 139 -7.38 14.00 -7.12
CA GLY A 139 -7.93 13.01 -8.04
C GLY A 139 -7.27 12.99 -9.42
N SER A 140 -6.13 13.66 -9.60
CA SER A 140 -5.38 13.64 -10.87
C SER A 140 -4.52 12.38 -11.03
N LEU A 141 -4.33 11.62 -9.96
CA LEU A 141 -3.62 10.35 -9.97
C LEU A 141 -4.44 9.28 -9.24
N HIS A 142 -4.72 8.20 -9.95
CA HIS A 142 -5.32 6.99 -9.39
C HIS A 142 -4.23 5.92 -9.24
N VAL A 143 -4.15 5.29 -8.06
CA VAL A 143 -3.10 4.30 -7.74
C VAL A 143 -3.16 3.11 -8.70
N PHE A 144 -4.37 2.67 -9.04
CA PHE A 144 -4.62 1.53 -9.92
C PHE A 144 -5.16 1.96 -11.29
N ASP A 145 -4.51 2.97 -11.92
CA ASP A 145 -4.75 3.34 -13.32
C ASP A 145 -4.47 2.12 -14.21
N THR A 146 -5.52 1.64 -14.89
CA THR A 146 -5.46 0.40 -15.69
C THR A 146 -4.60 0.53 -16.93
N SER A 147 -4.30 1.74 -17.38
CA SER A 147 -3.34 1.98 -18.45
C SER A 147 -1.88 1.83 -18.02
N ALA A 148 -1.60 1.83 -16.71
CA ALA A 148 -0.26 1.79 -16.15
C ALA A 148 0.29 0.37 -15.93
N PHE A 149 -0.52 -0.67 -16.11
CA PHE A 149 -0.11 -2.06 -15.92
C PHE A 149 -0.77 -3.02 -16.91
N THR A 150 -0.23 -4.22 -17.00
CA THR A 150 -0.80 -5.34 -17.75
C THR A 150 -0.86 -6.59 -16.85
N VAL A 151 -1.66 -7.56 -17.26
CA VAL A 151 -1.78 -8.87 -16.62
C VAL A 151 -1.59 -9.93 -17.69
N ASN A 152 -0.51 -10.72 -17.58
CA ASN A 152 -0.11 -11.68 -18.62
C ASN A 152 0.00 -11.06 -20.03
N GLY A 153 0.46 -9.82 -20.11
CA GLY A 153 0.64 -9.07 -21.36
C GLY A 153 -0.63 -8.44 -21.95
N SER A 154 -1.78 -8.58 -21.30
CA SER A 154 -3.07 -8.01 -21.73
C SER A 154 -3.52 -6.86 -20.83
N SER A 155 -4.37 -5.96 -21.32
CA SER A 155 -5.06 -5.00 -20.46
C SER A 155 -6.05 -5.69 -19.55
N LEU A 156 -6.35 -5.12 -18.39
CA LEU A 156 -7.34 -5.68 -17.47
C LEU A 156 -8.74 -5.63 -18.11
N GLU A 157 -9.06 -4.59 -18.84
CA GLU A 157 -10.33 -4.42 -19.55
C GLU A 157 -10.55 -5.51 -20.60
N ASP A 158 -9.52 -5.87 -21.37
CA ASP A 158 -9.62 -6.96 -22.36
C ASP A 158 -9.87 -8.29 -21.65
N LEU A 159 -9.17 -8.59 -20.57
CA LEU A 159 -9.38 -9.81 -19.78
C LEU A 159 -10.78 -9.89 -19.17
N ILE A 160 -11.32 -8.77 -18.70
CA ILE A 160 -12.69 -8.68 -18.20
C ILE A 160 -13.68 -8.95 -19.34
N ALA A 161 -13.45 -8.36 -20.51
CA ALA A 161 -14.32 -8.55 -21.68
C ALA A 161 -14.29 -10.00 -22.21
N GLU A 162 -13.16 -10.69 -22.14
CA GLU A 162 -13.03 -12.12 -22.45
C GLU A 162 -13.79 -13.01 -21.46
N GLY A 163 -13.98 -12.53 -20.22
CA GLY A 163 -14.72 -13.25 -19.18
C GLY A 163 -13.85 -14.16 -18.34
N GLY A 164 -14.42 -15.30 -17.91
CA GLY A 164 -13.70 -16.26 -17.06
C GLY A 164 -13.39 -15.70 -15.66
N ASP A 165 -12.18 -15.94 -15.16
CA ASP A 165 -11.77 -15.57 -13.79
C ASP A 165 -11.71 -14.05 -13.58
N TYR A 166 -11.56 -13.27 -14.64
CA TYR A 166 -11.50 -11.81 -14.59
C TYR A 166 -12.85 -11.12 -14.64
N ALA A 167 -13.93 -11.82 -15.06
CA ALA A 167 -15.27 -11.23 -15.13
C ALA A 167 -15.76 -10.65 -13.78
N LYS A 168 -15.28 -11.19 -12.66
CA LYS A 168 -15.61 -10.72 -11.30
C LYS A 168 -15.14 -9.29 -11.00
N TYR A 169 -14.21 -8.76 -11.80
CA TYR A 169 -13.70 -7.41 -11.61
C TYR A 169 -14.43 -6.34 -12.42
N ALA A 170 -15.43 -6.72 -13.22
CA ALA A 170 -16.12 -5.79 -14.12
C ALA A 170 -16.75 -4.59 -13.38
N ASP A 171 -17.28 -4.81 -12.18
CA ASP A 171 -17.90 -3.75 -11.38
C ASP A 171 -16.86 -2.82 -10.71
N TYR A 172 -15.60 -3.24 -10.66
CA TYR A 172 -14.52 -2.49 -10.01
C TYR A 172 -13.76 -1.58 -10.99
N VAL A 173 -13.92 -1.77 -12.30
CA VAL A 173 -13.16 -1.01 -13.31
C VAL A 173 -14.08 -0.06 -14.05
N SER A 174 -13.87 1.22 -13.85
CA SER A 174 -14.51 2.32 -14.58
C SER A 174 -13.59 3.53 -14.64
N ASP A 175 -13.87 4.47 -15.51
CA ASP A 175 -13.14 5.74 -15.65
C ASP A 175 -11.61 5.58 -15.81
N GLY A 176 -11.14 4.39 -16.23
CA GLY A 176 -9.73 4.09 -16.49
C GLY A 176 -8.93 3.65 -15.27
N TYR A 177 -9.56 3.32 -14.14
CA TYR A 177 -8.88 2.80 -12.97
C TYR A 177 -9.71 1.75 -12.23
N TYR A 178 -9.06 1.01 -11.33
CA TYR A 178 -9.69 0.02 -10.46
C TYR A 178 -10.10 0.68 -9.14
N HIS A 179 -11.39 0.67 -8.84
CA HIS A 179 -12.02 1.30 -7.66
C HIS A 179 -11.94 0.38 -6.43
N GLU A 180 -10.75 0.26 -5.88
CA GLU A 180 -10.46 -0.71 -4.84
C GLU A 180 -11.26 -0.47 -3.56
N SER A 181 -11.15 0.73 -2.99
CA SER A 181 -11.72 1.03 -1.67
C SER A 181 -13.16 1.50 -1.71
N GLU A 182 -13.67 1.90 -2.88
CA GLU A 182 -15.02 2.46 -3.02
C GLU A 182 -16.11 1.39 -3.01
N LEU A 183 -15.78 0.18 -3.44
CA LEU A 183 -16.73 -0.93 -3.62
C LEU A 183 -16.55 -2.08 -2.62
N ALA A 184 -15.55 -2.00 -1.76
CA ALA A 184 -15.27 -3.01 -0.75
C ALA A 184 -14.75 -2.39 0.54
N SER A 185 -15.09 -2.98 1.70
CA SER A 185 -14.62 -2.54 3.01
C SER A 185 -13.18 -2.96 3.33
N ALA A 186 -12.57 -3.78 2.48
CA ALA A 186 -11.18 -4.21 2.54
C ALA A 186 -10.57 -4.17 1.14
N PRO A 187 -9.23 -4.08 1.02
CA PRO A 187 -8.56 -4.11 -0.27
C PRO A 187 -9.02 -5.29 -1.12
N SER A 188 -9.50 -5.01 -2.32
CA SER A 188 -10.06 -6.00 -3.25
C SER A 188 -9.16 -6.25 -4.46
N PHE A 189 -8.06 -5.51 -4.61
CA PHE A 189 -7.11 -5.70 -5.70
C PHE A 189 -6.19 -6.89 -5.40
N ASP A 190 -6.60 -8.08 -5.85
CA ASP A 190 -5.88 -9.36 -5.68
C ASP A 190 -5.24 -9.85 -7.00
N ILE A 191 -5.16 -8.98 -8.00
CA ILE A 191 -4.62 -9.28 -9.32
C ILE A 191 -3.09 -9.20 -9.30
N ILE A 192 -2.41 -10.23 -9.77
CA ILE A 192 -0.96 -10.19 -9.95
C ILE A 192 -0.65 -9.55 -11.30
N ILE A 193 -0.20 -8.32 -11.26
CA ILE A 193 0.19 -7.53 -12.46
C ILE A 193 1.59 -7.91 -12.94
N ASP A 194 1.88 -7.64 -14.21
CA ASP A 194 3.19 -7.93 -14.79
C ASP A 194 4.31 -7.18 -14.06
N GLY A 195 5.37 -7.92 -13.71
CA GLY A 195 6.50 -7.44 -12.92
C GLY A 195 6.36 -7.63 -11.41
N ILE A 196 5.27 -8.28 -10.96
CA ILE A 196 5.16 -8.80 -9.59
C ILE A 196 5.30 -10.33 -9.63
N THR A 197 6.12 -10.87 -8.75
CA THR A 197 6.30 -12.32 -8.57
C THR A 197 5.85 -12.69 -7.16
N SER A 198 4.90 -13.62 -7.04
CA SER A 198 4.57 -14.24 -5.75
C SER A 198 5.58 -15.34 -5.45
N VAL A 199 6.31 -15.18 -4.37
CA VAL A 199 7.29 -16.17 -3.89
C VAL A 199 6.57 -17.11 -2.92
N THR A 200 6.61 -18.40 -3.21
CA THR A 200 6.08 -19.44 -2.31
C THR A 200 7.13 -19.83 -1.27
N ASN A 201 6.67 -20.15 -0.06
CA ASN A 201 7.51 -20.71 1.01
C ASN A 201 8.02 -22.11 0.67
#